data_3a846ab09ffb68acbd887ba4a345ff3e
#
_entry.id   3a846ab09ffb68acbd887ba4a345ff3e
#
_cell.length_a   1.000
_cell.length_b   1.000
_cell.length_c   1.000
_cell.angle_alpha   90.00
_cell.angle_beta   90.00
_cell.angle_gamma   90.00
#
_symmetry.space_group_name_H-M   'P 1'
#
loop_
_entity.id
_entity.type
_entity.pdbx_description
1 polymer ?
#
loop_
_entity_poly.entity_id
_entity_poly.type
_entity_poly.pdbx_seq_one_letter_code
_entity_poly.pdbx_strand_id
1 'polypeptide(L)'
;PRPDTEIIVEQALKLLDGAITQNIADFGTGSGCILLSLLAENKLWHGQGIDRSAEALQIAAQNARELGLEAQVSWLNASWFDDNLASALRLPLDMLVSNPPYIPVADIPALAPEVKDYDPLSALDGGADGLDHYRQIASLAPALLKTGGWVVLEVGVGQAEDVSRIFAGSGLQPFK
;
A
#
# COMPACT_ATOMS: atom_id res chain seq x y z
N PRO A 1 -9.32 -10.89 4.32
CA PRO A 1 -7.87 -10.63 4.20
C PRO A 1 -7.14 -11.95 3.98
N ARG A 2 -6.08 -11.93 3.15
CA ARG A 2 -5.18 -13.07 3.06
C ARG A 2 -4.30 -13.06 4.32
N PRO A 3 -3.82 -14.21 4.83
CA PRO A 3 -2.98 -14.25 6.03
C PRO A 3 -1.74 -13.36 5.96
N ASP A 4 -1.18 -13.19 4.76
CA ASP A 4 0.00 -12.35 4.52
C ASP A 4 -0.29 -10.84 4.76
N THR A 5 -1.52 -10.40 4.51
CA THR A 5 -1.96 -9.02 4.77
C THR A 5 -1.98 -8.69 6.27
N GLU A 6 -2.23 -9.67 7.14
CA GLU A 6 -2.19 -9.49 8.60
C GLU A 6 -0.76 -9.18 9.07
N ILE A 7 0.26 -9.77 8.43
CA ILE A 7 1.67 -9.51 8.75
C ILE A 7 2.04 -8.05 8.48
N ILE A 8 1.56 -7.45 7.38
CA ILE A 8 1.79 -6.02 7.08
C ILE A 8 1.24 -5.16 8.22
N VAL A 9 0.01 -5.40 8.65
CA VAL A 9 -0.63 -4.65 9.73
C VAL A 9 0.17 -4.78 11.02
N GLU A 10 0.55 -5.99 11.42
CA GLU A 10 1.35 -6.22 12.63
C GLU A 10 2.71 -5.51 12.59
N GLN A 11 3.41 -5.52 11.46
CA GLN A 11 4.69 -4.82 11.34
C GLN A 11 4.50 -3.31 11.34
N ALA A 12 3.50 -2.80 10.63
CA ALA A 12 3.18 -1.37 10.63
C ALA A 12 2.87 -0.84 12.04
N LEU A 13 2.08 -1.58 12.81
CA LEU A 13 1.73 -1.22 14.20
C LEU A 13 2.94 -1.12 15.13
N LYS A 14 3.98 -1.95 14.92
CA LYS A 14 5.22 -1.89 15.72
C LYS A 14 6.06 -0.64 15.43
N LEU A 15 5.90 -0.03 14.26
CA LEU A 15 6.68 1.11 13.79
C LEU A 15 5.99 2.46 14.07
N LEU A 16 4.66 2.45 14.27
CA LEU A 16 3.88 3.65 14.52
C LEU A 16 3.85 4.02 16.00
N ASP A 17 4.00 5.31 16.30
CA ASP A 17 3.86 5.83 17.65
C ASP A 17 2.37 6.08 17.97
N GLY A 18 1.81 5.31 18.89
CA GLY A 18 0.42 5.42 19.30
C GLY A 18 0.08 6.69 20.09
N ALA A 19 1.08 7.43 20.57
CA ALA A 19 0.87 8.64 21.38
C ALA A 19 0.67 9.91 20.54
N ILE A 20 0.98 9.87 19.25
CA ILE A 20 0.91 11.04 18.36
C ILE A 20 0.03 10.77 17.13
N THR A 21 -0.41 11.86 16.50
CA THR A 21 -1.08 11.80 15.20
C THR A 21 -0.15 11.23 14.14
N GLN A 22 -0.63 10.26 13.38
CA GLN A 22 0.07 9.67 12.24
C GLN A 22 -0.74 9.89 10.97
N ASN A 23 -0.05 10.13 9.86
CA ASN A 23 -0.64 10.28 8.53
C ASN A 23 -0.16 9.11 7.64
N ILE A 24 -1.07 8.21 7.31
CA ILE A 24 -0.78 6.93 6.66
C ILE A 24 -1.37 6.95 5.26
N ALA A 25 -0.60 6.55 4.24
CA ALA A 25 -1.13 6.29 2.91
C ALA A 25 -1.06 4.79 2.59
N ASP A 26 -2.11 4.27 1.97
CA ASP A 26 -2.21 2.88 1.50
C ASP A 26 -2.36 2.88 -0.03
N PHE A 27 -1.32 2.46 -0.72
CA PHE A 27 -1.25 2.41 -2.18
C PHE A 27 -1.77 1.07 -2.69
N GLY A 28 -2.84 1.11 -3.50
CA GLY A 28 -3.58 -0.08 -3.89
C GLY A 28 -4.45 -0.59 -2.76
N THR A 29 -5.19 0.32 -2.13
CA THR A 29 -5.92 0.04 -0.89
C THR A 29 -7.01 -1.03 -1.05
N GLY A 30 -7.50 -1.27 -2.27
CA GLY A 30 -8.53 -2.26 -2.55
C GLY A 30 -9.79 -2.01 -1.71
N SER A 31 -10.15 -2.99 -0.90
CA SER A 31 -11.27 -2.89 0.05
C SER A 31 -10.98 -2.05 1.30
N GLY A 32 -9.78 -1.46 1.41
CA GLY A 32 -9.33 -0.71 2.58
C GLY A 32 -8.81 -1.57 3.72
N CYS A 33 -8.62 -2.87 3.51
CA CYS A 33 -8.35 -3.82 4.59
C CYS A 33 -7.13 -3.44 5.44
N ILE A 34 -5.98 -3.13 4.83
CA ILE A 34 -4.76 -2.75 5.55
C ILE A 34 -4.99 -1.44 6.30
N LEU A 35 -5.41 -0.41 5.57
CA LEU A 35 -5.57 0.93 6.12
C LEU A 35 -6.57 0.98 7.26
N LEU A 36 -7.76 0.40 7.07
CA LEU A 36 -8.81 0.42 8.09
C LEU A 36 -8.42 -0.40 9.33
N SER A 37 -7.66 -1.50 9.17
CA SER A 37 -7.13 -2.25 10.30
C SER A 37 -6.16 -1.40 11.14
N LEU A 38 -5.28 -0.63 10.49
CA LEU A 38 -4.39 0.30 11.19
C LEU A 38 -5.17 1.41 11.92
N LEU A 39 -6.13 2.03 11.25
CA LEU A 39 -6.91 3.14 11.82
C LEU A 39 -7.81 2.70 12.97
N ALA A 40 -8.28 1.45 12.97
CA ALA A 40 -9.09 0.90 14.07
C ALA A 40 -8.32 0.85 15.41
N GLU A 41 -7.00 0.73 15.36
CA GLU A 41 -6.15 0.65 16.56
C GLU A 41 -5.95 2.01 17.24
N ASN A 42 -6.08 3.13 16.51
CA ASN A 42 -5.83 4.43 17.11
C ASN A 42 -6.63 5.58 16.47
N LYS A 43 -7.43 6.25 17.30
CA LYS A 43 -8.28 7.38 16.86
C LYS A 43 -7.51 8.65 16.49
N LEU A 44 -6.22 8.74 16.81
CA LEU A 44 -5.38 9.87 16.44
C LEU A 44 -4.80 9.75 15.02
N TRP A 45 -4.90 8.58 14.41
CA TRP A 45 -4.31 8.34 13.10
C TRP A 45 -5.28 8.69 11.98
N HIS A 46 -4.73 9.17 10.89
CA HIS A 46 -5.48 9.52 9.67
C HIS A 46 -4.93 8.75 8.49
N GLY A 47 -5.83 8.28 7.64
CA GLY A 47 -5.50 7.46 6.49
C GLY A 47 -5.91 8.09 5.16
N GLN A 48 -5.15 7.76 4.12
CA GLN A 48 -5.45 8.08 2.73
C GLN A 48 -5.33 6.79 1.92
N GLY A 49 -6.47 6.25 1.47
CA GLY A 49 -6.50 5.07 0.62
C GLY A 49 -6.50 5.48 -0.84
N ILE A 50 -5.54 5.00 -1.60
CA ILE A 50 -5.36 5.28 -3.01
C ILE A 50 -5.61 4.01 -3.81
N ASP A 51 -6.50 4.07 -4.79
CA ASP A 51 -6.71 2.99 -5.73
C ASP A 51 -7.17 3.52 -7.09
N ARG A 52 -6.78 2.84 -8.16
CA ARG A 52 -7.22 3.16 -9.51
C ARG A 52 -8.63 2.66 -9.82
N SER A 53 -9.13 1.68 -9.06
CA SER A 53 -10.50 1.16 -9.18
C SER A 53 -11.44 1.98 -8.29
N ALA A 54 -12.36 2.69 -8.93
CA ALA A 54 -13.43 3.40 -8.23
C ALA A 54 -14.37 2.43 -7.49
N GLU A 55 -14.58 1.22 -8.03
CA GLU A 55 -15.39 0.18 -7.39
C GLU A 55 -14.72 -0.30 -6.09
N ALA A 56 -13.40 -0.51 -6.09
CA ALA A 56 -12.66 -0.88 -4.89
C ALA A 56 -12.80 0.20 -3.80
N LEU A 57 -12.67 1.47 -4.18
CA LEU A 57 -12.85 2.59 -3.25
C LEU A 57 -14.28 2.72 -2.70
N GLN A 58 -15.30 2.34 -3.47
CA GLN A 58 -16.68 2.29 -2.97
C GLN A 58 -16.82 1.22 -1.86
N ILE A 59 -16.21 0.05 -2.05
CA ILE A 59 -16.17 -1.01 -1.05
C ILE A 59 -15.40 -0.53 0.19
N ALA A 60 -14.24 0.08 0.01
CA ALA A 60 -13.44 0.62 1.11
C ALA A 60 -14.21 1.67 1.92
N ALA A 61 -14.92 2.57 1.25
CA ALA A 61 -15.75 3.58 1.89
C ALA A 61 -16.94 2.96 2.65
N GLN A 62 -17.54 1.89 2.13
CA GLN A 62 -18.58 1.14 2.85
C GLN A 62 -17.99 0.49 4.11
N ASN A 63 -16.86 -0.20 4.01
CA ASN A 63 -16.19 -0.82 5.15
C ASN A 63 -15.83 0.22 6.22
N ALA A 64 -15.34 1.40 5.82
CA ALA A 64 -15.04 2.48 6.76
C ALA A 64 -16.29 2.94 7.54
N ARG A 65 -17.45 3.04 6.87
CA ARG A 65 -18.72 3.37 7.52
C ARG A 65 -19.14 2.30 8.53
N GLU A 66 -19.06 1.03 8.13
CA GLU A 66 -19.44 -0.09 9.00
C GLU A 66 -18.56 -0.18 10.24
N LEU A 67 -17.29 0.24 10.13
CA LEU A 67 -16.32 0.28 11.23
C LEU A 67 -16.33 1.61 12.02
N GLY A 68 -17.08 2.63 11.57
CA GLY A 68 -17.12 3.95 12.21
C GLY A 68 -15.84 4.76 12.05
N LEU A 69 -15.08 4.54 10.97
CA LEU A 69 -13.77 5.15 10.70
C LEU A 69 -13.80 6.27 9.65
N GLU A 70 -14.99 6.69 9.19
CA GLU A 70 -15.14 7.69 8.11
C GLU A 70 -14.43 9.01 8.41
N ALA A 71 -14.39 9.44 9.66
CA ALA A 71 -13.74 10.68 10.06
C ALA A 71 -12.19 10.61 10.00
N GLN A 72 -11.62 9.40 9.96
CA GLN A 72 -10.18 9.17 9.98
C GLN A 72 -9.60 8.90 8.59
N VAL A 73 -10.43 8.67 7.56
CA VAL A 73 -9.96 8.21 6.26
C VAL A 73 -10.48 9.07 5.13
N SER A 74 -9.66 9.22 4.09
CA SER A 74 -10.03 9.78 2.80
C SER A 74 -9.65 8.81 1.66
N TRP A 75 -10.37 8.88 0.56
CA TRP A 75 -10.20 8.01 -0.59
C TRP A 75 -9.82 8.83 -1.81
N LEU A 76 -8.82 8.36 -2.56
CA LEU A 76 -8.33 9.01 -3.77
C LEU A 76 -8.34 8.02 -4.93
N ASN A 77 -9.16 8.29 -5.95
CA ASN A 77 -9.15 7.50 -7.18
C ASN A 77 -8.01 7.99 -8.07
N ALA A 78 -6.86 7.34 -7.95
CA ALA A 78 -5.62 7.69 -8.64
C ALA A 78 -4.70 6.48 -8.73
N SER A 79 -3.65 6.63 -9.54
CA SER A 79 -2.55 5.67 -9.62
C SER A 79 -1.27 6.32 -9.07
N TRP A 80 -0.38 5.52 -8.48
CA TRP A 80 0.98 5.98 -8.15
C TRP A 80 1.88 6.17 -9.38
N PHE A 81 1.36 5.90 -10.57
CA PHE A 81 1.99 6.30 -11.85
C PHE A 81 1.52 7.68 -12.33
N ASP A 82 0.58 8.33 -11.65
CA ASP A 82 0.09 9.65 -12.04
C ASP A 82 1.05 10.74 -11.56
N ASP A 83 1.47 11.63 -12.47
CA ASP A 83 2.44 12.71 -12.20
C ASP A 83 2.02 13.66 -11.09
N ASN A 84 0.72 13.82 -10.87
CA ASN A 84 0.15 14.76 -9.92
C ASN A 84 -0.25 14.13 -8.57
N LEU A 85 0.05 12.84 -8.34
CA LEU A 85 -0.36 12.14 -7.12
C LEU A 85 0.08 12.88 -5.84
N ALA A 86 1.33 13.31 -5.78
CA ALA A 86 1.87 13.99 -4.60
C ALA A 86 1.08 15.25 -4.21
N SER A 87 0.55 15.99 -5.20
CA SER A 87 -0.24 17.19 -4.94
C SER A 87 -1.66 16.91 -4.43
N ALA A 88 -2.14 15.69 -4.61
CA ALA A 88 -3.45 15.23 -4.16
C ALA A 88 -3.42 14.62 -2.75
N LEU A 89 -2.23 14.31 -2.24
CA LEU A 89 -2.05 13.70 -0.92
C LEU A 89 -1.86 14.75 0.18
N ARG A 90 -2.33 14.43 1.37
CA ARG A 90 -1.97 15.17 2.59
C ARG A 90 -0.56 14.75 3.00
N LEU A 91 0.40 15.63 2.88
CA LEU A 91 1.80 15.40 3.17
C LEU A 91 2.28 16.21 4.39
N PRO A 92 3.40 15.84 5.01
CA PRO A 92 4.16 14.61 4.77
C PRO A 92 3.49 13.37 5.38
N LEU A 93 3.85 12.19 4.86
CA LEU A 93 3.39 10.92 5.41
C LEU A 93 4.32 10.44 6.54
N ASP A 94 3.73 9.85 7.55
CA ASP A 94 4.44 9.08 8.59
C ASP A 94 4.74 7.66 8.10
N MET A 95 3.80 7.10 7.33
CA MET A 95 3.94 5.77 6.76
C MET A 95 3.25 5.65 5.39
N LEU A 96 3.89 4.90 4.51
CA LEU A 96 3.30 4.39 3.28
C LEU A 96 3.23 2.87 3.40
N VAL A 97 2.03 2.31 3.27
CA VAL A 97 1.81 0.86 3.20
C VAL A 97 1.34 0.47 1.80
N SER A 98 1.66 -0.73 1.34
CA SER A 98 1.13 -1.26 0.08
C SER A 98 1.26 -2.77 0.01
N ASN A 99 0.28 -3.40 -0.61
CA ASN A 99 0.39 -4.73 -1.21
C ASN A 99 0.26 -4.57 -2.73
N PRO A 100 1.34 -4.18 -3.42
CA PRO A 100 1.27 -3.90 -4.85
C PRO A 100 1.24 -5.18 -5.67
N PRO A 101 0.78 -5.15 -6.94
CA PRO A 101 0.94 -6.26 -7.85
C PRO A 101 2.43 -6.59 -8.05
N TYR A 102 2.78 -7.87 -7.95
CA TYR A 102 4.19 -8.32 -7.97
C TYR A 102 4.44 -9.55 -8.84
N ILE A 103 3.45 -10.02 -9.58
CA ILE A 103 3.60 -11.22 -10.42
C ILE A 103 4.15 -10.80 -11.78
N PRO A 104 5.26 -11.41 -12.25
CA PRO A 104 5.72 -11.21 -13.61
C PRO A 104 4.62 -11.55 -14.62
N VAL A 105 4.41 -10.70 -15.61
CA VAL A 105 3.33 -10.87 -16.60
C VAL A 105 3.36 -12.24 -17.27
N ALA A 106 4.57 -12.80 -17.50
CA ALA A 106 4.76 -14.11 -18.11
C ALA A 106 4.26 -15.27 -17.23
N ASP A 107 4.18 -15.08 -15.91
CA ASP A 107 3.81 -16.12 -14.95
C ASP A 107 2.30 -16.13 -14.66
N ILE A 108 1.58 -15.05 -14.98
CA ILE A 108 0.13 -14.92 -14.72
C ILE A 108 -0.69 -16.07 -15.36
N PRO A 109 -0.42 -16.53 -16.59
CA PRO A 109 -1.16 -17.65 -17.18
C PRO A 109 -1.05 -18.96 -16.40
N ALA A 110 0.03 -19.14 -15.62
CA ALA A 110 0.30 -20.35 -14.84
C ALA A 110 -0.29 -20.33 -13.42
N LEU A 111 -0.91 -19.21 -13.03
CA LEU A 111 -1.54 -19.09 -11.70
C LEU A 111 -2.71 -20.06 -11.53
N ALA A 112 -2.98 -20.42 -10.28
CA ALA A 112 -4.15 -21.20 -9.92
C ALA A 112 -5.45 -20.50 -10.37
N PRO A 113 -6.46 -21.26 -10.82
CA PRO A 113 -7.72 -20.67 -11.31
C PRO A 113 -8.39 -19.72 -10.30
N GLU A 114 -8.28 -20.03 -9.01
CA GLU A 114 -8.86 -19.24 -7.91
C GLU A 114 -8.25 -17.83 -7.82
N VAL A 115 -7.04 -17.64 -8.32
CA VAL A 115 -6.38 -16.33 -8.38
C VAL A 115 -6.64 -15.68 -9.74
N LYS A 116 -6.38 -16.42 -10.81
CA LYS A 116 -6.44 -15.91 -12.18
C LYS A 116 -7.86 -15.49 -12.60
N ASP A 117 -8.89 -16.24 -12.18
CA ASP A 117 -10.26 -16.05 -12.65
C ASP A 117 -11.06 -15.05 -11.79
N TYR A 118 -10.59 -14.76 -10.57
CA TYR A 118 -11.29 -13.91 -9.61
C TYR A 118 -10.59 -12.59 -9.31
N ASP A 119 -9.25 -12.54 -9.33
CA ASP A 119 -8.53 -11.30 -9.14
C ASP A 119 -8.40 -10.56 -10.48
N PRO A 120 -8.65 -9.23 -10.53
CA PRO A 120 -8.47 -8.48 -11.75
C PRO A 120 -6.98 -8.49 -12.16
N LEU A 121 -6.70 -8.60 -13.47
CA LEU A 121 -5.33 -8.62 -13.99
C LEU A 121 -4.48 -7.48 -13.43
N SER A 122 -5.10 -6.34 -13.25
CA SER A 122 -4.47 -5.15 -12.69
C SER A 122 -4.01 -5.26 -11.23
N ALA A 123 -4.52 -6.23 -10.48
CA ALA A 123 -4.10 -6.53 -9.12
C ALA A 123 -2.99 -7.59 -9.06
N LEU A 124 -2.64 -8.20 -10.21
CA LEU A 124 -1.66 -9.28 -10.31
C LEU A 124 -0.39 -8.83 -11.04
N ASP A 125 -0.54 -8.04 -12.11
CA ASP A 125 0.51 -7.69 -13.06
C ASP A 125 1.54 -6.73 -12.43
N GLY A 126 2.71 -7.26 -12.08
CA GLY A 126 3.87 -6.52 -11.58
C GLY A 126 4.85 -6.06 -12.65
N GLY A 127 4.50 -6.19 -13.94
CA GLY A 127 5.40 -5.87 -15.06
C GLY A 127 6.23 -7.06 -15.51
N ALA A 128 7.27 -6.79 -16.28
CA ALA A 128 8.07 -7.83 -16.94
C ALA A 128 8.78 -8.77 -15.94
N ASP A 129 9.27 -8.25 -14.84
CA ASP A 129 9.98 -8.97 -13.79
C ASP A 129 9.28 -8.94 -12.41
N GLY A 130 8.04 -8.41 -12.36
CA GLY A 130 7.27 -8.30 -11.13
C GLY A 130 7.68 -7.16 -10.20
N LEU A 131 8.54 -6.23 -10.64
CA LEU A 131 9.15 -5.21 -9.80
C LEU A 131 8.77 -3.77 -10.18
N ASP A 132 7.94 -3.55 -11.19
CA ASP A 132 7.65 -2.21 -11.70
C ASP A 132 6.96 -1.32 -10.67
N HIS A 133 6.03 -1.86 -9.90
CA HIS A 133 5.34 -1.14 -8.84
C HIS A 133 6.29 -0.74 -7.70
N TYR A 134 7.21 -1.62 -7.32
CA TYR A 134 8.21 -1.30 -6.29
C TYR A 134 9.16 -0.19 -6.74
N ARG A 135 9.59 -0.18 -8.00
CA ARG A 135 10.41 0.90 -8.58
C ARG A 135 9.69 2.23 -8.51
N GLN A 136 8.42 2.24 -8.91
CA GLN A 136 7.61 3.46 -8.89
C GLN A 136 7.37 3.96 -7.47
N ILE A 137 6.97 3.10 -6.53
CA ILE A 137 6.79 3.48 -5.12
C ILE A 137 8.10 3.99 -4.53
N ALA A 138 9.22 3.32 -4.79
CA ALA A 138 10.54 3.73 -4.29
C ALA A 138 10.96 5.11 -4.83
N SER A 139 10.60 5.45 -6.07
CA SER A 139 10.89 6.76 -6.65
C SER A 139 10.09 7.89 -6.01
N LEU A 140 8.86 7.61 -5.55
CA LEU A 140 7.96 8.59 -4.94
C LEU A 140 8.20 8.76 -3.43
N ALA A 141 8.49 7.68 -2.74
CA ALA A 141 8.51 7.64 -1.28
C ALA A 141 9.38 8.71 -0.61
N PRO A 142 10.59 9.06 -1.11
CA PRO A 142 11.40 10.13 -0.49
C PRO A 142 10.75 11.50 -0.50
N ALA A 143 9.91 11.79 -1.50
CA ALA A 143 9.19 13.07 -1.60
C ALA A 143 7.89 13.08 -0.78
N LEU A 144 7.34 11.92 -0.47
CA LEU A 144 6.07 11.78 0.25
C LEU A 144 6.25 11.64 1.76
N LEU A 145 7.32 10.97 2.19
CA LEU A 145 7.57 10.66 3.60
C LEU A 145 8.24 11.82 4.34
N LYS A 146 7.90 11.97 5.61
CA LYS A 146 8.71 12.76 6.53
C LYS A 146 10.07 12.09 6.80
N THR A 147 11.05 12.84 7.30
CA THR A 147 12.28 12.26 7.83
C THR A 147 11.95 11.25 8.94
N GLY A 148 12.44 10.03 8.81
CA GLY A 148 12.14 8.94 9.74
C GLY A 148 10.78 8.27 9.51
N GLY A 149 10.07 8.59 8.41
CA GLY A 149 8.87 7.88 7.98
C GLY A 149 9.19 6.49 7.43
N TRP A 150 8.17 5.65 7.36
CA TRP A 150 8.29 4.23 7.03
C TRP A 150 7.63 3.86 5.71
N VAL A 151 8.19 2.89 5.00
CA VAL A 151 7.51 2.14 3.93
C VAL A 151 7.38 0.69 4.38
N VAL A 152 6.16 0.16 4.35
CA VAL A 152 5.86 -1.25 4.69
C VAL A 152 5.15 -1.89 3.51
N LEU A 153 5.75 -2.94 2.95
CA LEU A 153 5.29 -3.55 1.71
C LEU A 153 5.14 -5.06 1.86
N GLU A 154 4.11 -5.61 1.22
CA GLU A 154 4.12 -7.03 0.85
C GLU A 154 5.08 -7.21 -0.32
N VAL A 155 5.83 -8.31 -0.31
CA VAL A 155 6.75 -8.66 -1.39
C VAL A 155 6.53 -10.10 -1.84
N GLY A 156 6.62 -10.33 -3.14
CA GLY A 156 6.51 -11.67 -3.70
C GLY A 156 7.65 -12.58 -3.23
N VAL A 157 7.38 -13.88 -3.23
CA VAL A 157 8.37 -14.90 -2.84
C VAL A 157 9.62 -14.76 -3.71
N GLY A 158 10.78 -14.63 -3.06
CA GLY A 158 12.08 -14.48 -3.72
C GLY A 158 12.44 -13.05 -4.15
N GLN A 159 11.55 -12.07 -4.01
CA GLN A 159 11.79 -10.68 -4.45
C GLN A 159 12.42 -9.78 -3.37
N ALA A 160 12.52 -10.21 -2.12
CA ALA A 160 12.90 -9.36 -0.99
C ALA A 160 14.26 -8.65 -1.16
N GLU A 161 15.26 -9.33 -1.74
CA GLU A 161 16.58 -8.73 -1.95
C GLU A 161 16.54 -7.67 -3.07
N ASP A 162 15.81 -7.94 -4.15
CA ASP A 162 15.67 -6.99 -5.26
C ASP A 162 14.91 -5.75 -4.83
N VAL A 163 13.79 -5.91 -4.12
CA VAL A 163 13.01 -4.81 -3.55
C VAL A 163 13.87 -3.99 -2.59
N SER A 164 14.62 -4.63 -1.68
CA SER A 164 15.54 -3.93 -0.77
C SER A 164 16.56 -3.09 -1.52
N ARG A 165 17.14 -3.60 -2.61
CA ARG A 165 18.09 -2.86 -3.47
C ARG A 165 17.44 -1.67 -4.16
N ILE A 166 16.21 -1.82 -4.65
CA ILE A 166 15.46 -0.73 -5.28
C ILE A 166 15.23 0.41 -4.28
N PHE A 167 14.75 0.11 -3.08
CA PHE A 167 14.49 1.14 -2.07
C PHE A 167 15.78 1.78 -1.53
N ALA A 168 16.85 1.02 -1.34
CA ALA A 168 18.17 1.55 -0.97
C ALA A 168 18.71 2.52 -2.05
N GLY A 169 18.52 2.20 -3.33
CA GLY A 169 18.89 3.07 -4.45
C GLY A 169 18.12 4.41 -4.47
N SER A 170 16.95 4.48 -3.84
CA SER A 170 16.16 5.70 -3.68
C SER A 170 16.46 6.46 -2.37
N GLY A 171 17.50 6.06 -1.62
CA GLY A 171 17.92 6.72 -0.38
C GLY A 171 17.15 6.26 0.87
N LEU A 172 16.31 5.24 0.75
CA LEU A 172 15.59 4.64 1.88
C LEU A 172 16.43 3.49 2.46
N GLN A 173 16.51 3.42 3.79
CA GLN A 173 17.29 2.38 4.47
C GLN A 173 16.41 1.14 4.69
N PRO A 174 16.75 -0.04 4.15
CA PRO A 174 16.03 -1.26 4.46
C PRO A 174 16.10 -1.58 5.94
N PHE A 175 14.95 -1.81 6.56
CA PHE A 175 14.84 -2.29 7.93
C PHE A 175 14.62 -3.82 7.88
N LYS A 176 15.36 -4.57 8.69
CA LYS A 176 15.27 -6.03 8.75
C LYS A 176 14.50 -6.48 9.98
#